data_94df3e76a433958574ce7ac82f2d2ab7
#
_entry.id   94df3e76a433958574ce7ac82f2d2ab7
#
_cell.length_a   1.000
_cell.length_b   1.000
_cell.length_c   1.000
_cell.angle_alpha   90.00
_cell.angle_beta   90.00
_cell.angle_gamma   90.00
#
_symmetry.space_group_name_H-M   'P 1'
#
loop_
_entity.id
_entity.type
_entity.pdbx_description
1 polymer ?
#
loop_
_entity_poly.entity_id
_entity_poly.type
_entity_poly.pdbx_seq_one_letter_code
_entity_poly.pdbx_strand_id
1 'polypeptide(L)'
;MNKNIHFVSADEAVKVVKSGDHIHFSSVASAPKVLIEALCRRGDAGELRDVRIHHLHTEGQAPYTDAKYEGIFFHQAFFVGGNVRKNVQAGYADYIPIFLSETQKLYRSGALPCDVAMIQVSTPDKHGYVSLGTSVDATLAAIECARVVIAVVNKHVPRSWGDAMIPLSMIDYFVEDDAVLEPAHFSEPSEIEKAIGINCANLIEDGATLQMGIGAIPNAVLAQLGNHKNLGIHTEMFAD
;
A
#
# COMPACT_ATOMS: atom_id res chain seq x y z
N MET A 1 -9.25 -20.35 19.00
CA MET A 1 -7.92 -20.86 19.37
C MET A 1 -6.93 -19.79 18.91
N ASN A 2 -6.15 -19.21 19.84
CA ASN A 2 -5.09 -18.28 19.41
C ASN A 2 -4.05 -19.11 18.62
N LYS A 3 -3.88 -18.78 17.33
CA LYS A 3 -2.79 -19.31 16.53
C LYS A 3 -1.49 -18.82 17.21
N ASN A 4 -0.66 -19.72 17.70
CA ASN A 4 0.66 -19.32 18.15
C ASN A 4 1.40 -18.76 16.93
N ILE A 5 1.69 -17.45 16.95
CA ILE A 5 2.43 -16.82 15.88
C ILE A 5 3.88 -17.29 15.97
N HIS A 6 4.38 -17.84 14.88
CA HIS A 6 5.78 -18.17 14.72
C HIS A 6 6.39 -17.18 13.74
N PHE A 7 7.25 -16.33 14.23
CA PHE A 7 7.98 -15.36 13.40
C PHE A 7 9.17 -16.03 12.71
N VAL A 8 9.34 -15.70 11.44
CA VAL A 8 10.50 -16.09 10.64
C VAL A 8 11.21 -14.83 10.14
N SER A 9 12.45 -14.97 9.64
CA SER A 9 13.13 -13.85 8.99
C SER A 9 12.48 -13.52 7.65
N ALA A 10 12.66 -12.27 7.18
CA ALA A 10 12.18 -11.86 5.86
C ALA A 10 12.78 -12.74 4.76
N ASP A 11 14.07 -13.06 4.84
CA ASP A 11 14.74 -13.93 3.88
C ASP A 11 14.16 -15.36 3.87
N GLU A 12 13.72 -15.87 5.01
CA GLU A 12 13.04 -17.17 5.07
C GLU A 12 11.64 -17.10 4.47
N ALA A 13 10.87 -16.07 4.84
CA ALA A 13 9.50 -15.91 4.35
C ALA A 13 9.43 -15.79 2.82
N VAL A 14 10.34 -15.03 2.20
CA VAL A 14 10.32 -14.82 0.74
C VAL A 14 10.79 -16.04 -0.07
N LYS A 15 11.30 -17.10 0.54
CA LYS A 15 11.68 -18.34 -0.17
C LYS A 15 10.50 -19.03 -0.87
N VAL A 16 9.28 -18.77 -0.44
CA VAL A 16 8.07 -19.33 -1.06
C VAL A 16 7.77 -18.74 -2.45
N VAL A 17 8.37 -17.60 -2.76
CA VAL A 17 8.24 -16.95 -4.08
C VAL A 17 8.98 -17.76 -5.13
N LYS A 18 8.33 -17.97 -6.25
CA LYS A 18 8.86 -18.70 -7.41
C LYS A 18 8.97 -17.78 -8.62
N SER A 19 9.82 -18.15 -9.56
CA SER A 19 9.85 -17.50 -10.88
C SER A 19 8.48 -17.60 -11.54
N GLY A 20 8.03 -16.51 -12.14
CA GLY A 20 6.72 -16.38 -12.76
C GLY A 20 5.58 -16.02 -11.80
N ASP A 21 5.80 -15.97 -10.49
CA ASP A 21 4.77 -15.57 -9.52
C ASP A 21 4.33 -14.12 -9.72
N HIS A 22 3.05 -13.87 -9.49
CA HIS A 22 2.45 -12.56 -9.37
C HIS A 22 2.34 -12.17 -7.90
N ILE A 23 2.96 -11.07 -7.52
CA ILE A 23 3.05 -10.61 -6.14
C ILE A 23 2.30 -9.31 -5.96
N HIS A 24 1.46 -9.23 -4.94
CA HIS A 24 0.87 -7.99 -4.47
C HIS A 24 1.66 -7.43 -3.28
N PHE A 25 1.94 -6.12 -3.29
CA PHE A 25 2.42 -5.39 -2.11
C PHE A 25 1.32 -4.48 -1.56
N SER A 26 1.19 -4.41 -0.22
CA SER A 26 0.41 -3.34 0.40
C SER A 26 0.96 -1.99 -0.02
N SER A 27 0.09 -1.02 -0.15
CA SER A 27 0.37 0.28 -0.75
C SER A 27 0.70 1.35 0.31
N VAL A 28 1.06 2.54 -0.15
CA VAL A 28 1.33 3.76 0.63
C VAL A 28 2.37 3.48 1.72
N ALA A 29 2.13 3.96 2.94
CA ALA A 29 3.00 3.75 4.10
C ALA A 29 3.00 2.30 4.63
N SER A 30 2.04 1.46 4.19
CA SER A 30 2.00 0.03 4.52
C SER A 30 2.86 -0.85 3.61
N ALA A 31 3.68 -0.27 2.71
CA ALA A 31 4.61 -1.04 1.89
C ALA A 31 5.54 -1.91 2.76
N PRO A 32 5.64 -3.24 2.49
CA PRO A 32 6.38 -4.17 3.35
C PRO A 32 7.88 -4.13 3.03
N LYS A 33 8.56 -3.05 3.40
CA LYS A 33 9.94 -2.71 3.01
C LYS A 33 10.93 -3.85 3.24
N VAL A 34 10.91 -4.47 4.41
CA VAL A 34 11.82 -5.58 4.76
C VAL A 34 11.65 -6.79 3.84
N LEU A 35 10.41 -7.07 3.39
CA LEU A 35 10.13 -8.15 2.42
C LEU A 35 10.56 -7.76 1.01
N ILE A 36 10.37 -6.50 0.62
CA ILE A 36 10.83 -5.97 -0.67
C ILE A 36 12.34 -6.10 -0.77
N GLU A 37 13.08 -5.72 0.27
CA GLU A 37 14.53 -5.84 0.33
C GLU A 37 14.98 -7.31 0.27
N ALA A 38 14.32 -8.21 0.99
CA ALA A 38 14.60 -9.64 0.97
C ALA A 38 14.34 -10.25 -0.42
N LEU A 39 13.25 -9.85 -1.07
CA LEU A 39 12.94 -10.27 -2.44
C LEU A 39 14.01 -9.79 -3.43
N CYS A 40 14.45 -8.54 -3.30
CA CYS A 40 15.52 -7.98 -4.13
C CYS A 40 16.85 -8.74 -3.94
N ARG A 41 17.20 -9.14 -2.72
CA ARG A 41 18.39 -9.99 -2.48
C ARG A 41 18.33 -11.32 -3.25
N ARG A 42 17.16 -11.95 -3.34
CA ARG A 42 16.98 -13.15 -4.15
C ARG A 42 17.11 -12.89 -5.63
N GLY A 43 16.65 -11.72 -6.10
CA GLY A 43 16.89 -11.24 -7.47
C GLY A 43 18.37 -11.06 -7.75
N ASP A 44 19.10 -10.39 -6.85
CA ASP A 44 20.55 -10.18 -6.96
C ASP A 44 21.35 -11.51 -6.95
N ALA A 45 20.84 -12.52 -6.25
CA ALA A 45 21.41 -13.88 -6.24
C ALA A 45 21.09 -14.70 -7.52
N GLY A 46 20.25 -14.16 -8.43
CA GLY A 46 19.85 -14.85 -9.66
C GLY A 46 18.88 -16.02 -9.46
N GLU A 47 18.19 -16.07 -8.31
CA GLU A 47 17.27 -17.15 -7.95
C GLU A 47 15.89 -17.02 -8.59
N LEU A 48 15.54 -15.82 -9.09
CA LEU A 48 14.21 -15.49 -9.59
C LEU A 48 14.25 -14.98 -11.04
N ARG A 49 13.16 -15.22 -11.78
CA ARG A 49 12.91 -14.70 -13.14
C ARG A 49 11.43 -14.45 -13.34
N ASP A 50 11.11 -13.45 -14.15
CA ASP A 50 9.74 -13.13 -14.61
C ASP A 50 8.72 -12.95 -13.48
N VAL A 51 9.15 -12.47 -12.30
CA VAL A 51 8.26 -12.17 -11.18
C VAL A 51 7.54 -10.85 -11.46
N ARG A 52 6.22 -10.83 -11.38
CA ARG A 52 5.40 -9.66 -11.61
C ARG A 52 4.94 -9.06 -10.30
N ILE A 53 5.08 -7.75 -10.15
CA ILE A 53 4.78 -7.03 -8.91
C ILE A 53 3.65 -6.05 -9.16
N HIS A 54 2.62 -6.10 -8.34
CA HIS A 54 1.42 -5.27 -8.44
C HIS A 54 1.18 -4.50 -7.15
N HIS A 55 0.91 -3.22 -7.26
CA HIS A 55 0.42 -2.37 -6.17
C HIS A 55 -0.12 -1.05 -6.74
N LEU A 56 -0.81 -0.26 -5.91
CA LEU A 56 -1.22 1.10 -6.27
C LEU A 56 0.01 2.00 -6.34
N HIS A 57 0.45 2.52 -5.23
CA HIS A 57 1.72 3.22 -5.10
C HIS A 57 2.30 2.91 -3.72
N THR A 58 3.60 3.03 -3.58
CA THR A 58 4.31 2.82 -2.32
C THR A 58 5.07 4.07 -1.95
N GLU A 59 5.18 4.35 -0.66
CA GLU A 59 6.10 5.35 -0.17
C GLU A 59 7.52 4.77 -0.07
N GLY A 60 8.53 5.63 -0.18
CA GLY A 60 9.93 5.23 -0.14
C GLY A 60 10.45 4.70 -1.48
N GLN A 61 11.51 3.91 -1.42
CA GLN A 61 12.19 3.40 -2.60
C GLN A 61 11.48 2.17 -3.20
N ALA A 62 11.53 2.06 -4.53
CA ALA A 62 11.01 0.92 -5.29
C ALA A 62 12.14 0.22 -6.09
N PRO A 63 13.13 -0.40 -5.40
CA PRO A 63 14.33 -0.94 -6.03
C PRO A 63 14.04 -2.02 -7.07
N TYR A 64 12.97 -2.78 -6.91
CA TYR A 64 12.54 -3.83 -7.85
C TYR A 64 12.22 -3.30 -9.26
N THR A 65 12.14 -1.98 -9.45
CA THR A 65 11.92 -1.35 -10.76
C THR A 65 13.21 -0.92 -11.44
N ASP A 66 14.36 -1.07 -10.80
CA ASP A 66 15.64 -0.68 -11.37
C ASP A 66 16.02 -1.54 -12.59
N ALA A 67 16.69 -0.93 -13.57
CA ALA A 67 17.11 -1.60 -14.80
C ALA A 67 17.94 -2.89 -14.57
N LYS A 68 18.66 -2.99 -13.44
CA LYS A 68 19.42 -4.20 -13.08
C LYS A 68 18.55 -5.45 -12.89
N TYR A 69 17.25 -5.26 -12.66
CA TYR A 69 16.29 -6.34 -12.47
C TYR A 69 15.49 -6.69 -13.73
N GLU A 70 15.88 -6.17 -14.89
CA GLU A 70 15.27 -6.56 -16.18
C GLU A 70 15.28 -8.09 -16.35
N GLY A 71 14.11 -8.68 -16.68
CA GLY A 71 13.92 -10.12 -16.77
C GLY A 71 13.80 -10.86 -15.42
N ILE A 72 13.99 -10.17 -14.30
CA ILE A 72 13.82 -10.72 -12.93
C ILE A 72 12.50 -10.23 -12.33
N PHE A 73 12.33 -8.92 -12.21
CA PHE A 73 11.12 -8.27 -11.72
C PHE A 73 10.51 -7.39 -12.80
N PHE A 74 9.20 -7.39 -12.89
CA PHE A 74 8.46 -6.49 -13.75
C PHE A 74 7.26 -5.90 -12.97
N HIS A 75 7.36 -4.60 -12.68
CA HIS A 75 6.30 -3.92 -11.95
C HIS A 75 5.19 -3.49 -12.90
N GLN A 76 3.95 -3.80 -12.55
CA GLN A 76 2.73 -3.40 -13.22
C GLN A 76 1.88 -2.57 -12.26
N ALA A 77 2.01 -1.25 -12.35
CA ALA A 77 1.41 -0.31 -11.42
C ALA A 77 -0.08 -0.11 -11.69
N PHE A 78 -0.91 -0.14 -10.66
CA PHE A 78 -2.28 0.38 -10.75
C PHE A 78 -2.32 1.91 -10.66
N PHE A 79 -1.26 2.50 -10.09
CA PHE A 79 -1.02 3.93 -10.05
C PHE A 79 0.48 4.21 -10.14
N VAL A 80 0.87 5.14 -11.03
CA VAL A 80 2.26 5.48 -11.26
C VAL A 80 2.73 6.55 -10.26
N GLY A 81 3.17 6.12 -9.11
CA GLY A 81 3.76 6.96 -8.06
C GLY A 81 5.06 7.66 -8.50
N GLY A 82 5.48 8.65 -7.74
CA GLY A 82 6.69 9.42 -8.02
C GLY A 82 7.96 8.56 -8.06
N ASN A 83 8.03 7.56 -7.17
CA ASN A 83 9.16 6.65 -7.01
C ASN A 83 9.36 5.66 -8.19
N VAL A 84 8.31 5.34 -8.95
CA VAL A 84 8.38 4.40 -10.09
C VAL A 84 8.26 5.09 -11.45
N ARG A 85 7.86 6.37 -11.50
CA ARG A 85 7.52 7.10 -12.73
C ARG A 85 8.62 7.08 -13.78
N LYS A 86 9.86 7.30 -13.37
CA LYS A 86 11.02 7.29 -14.30
C LYS A 86 11.22 5.91 -14.93
N ASN A 87 11.02 4.85 -14.16
CA ASN A 87 11.21 3.47 -14.62
C ASN A 87 10.07 3.02 -15.54
N VAL A 88 8.82 3.47 -15.29
CA VAL A 88 7.70 3.29 -16.21
C VAL A 88 7.98 4.01 -17.54
N GLN A 89 8.44 5.27 -17.51
CA GLN A 89 8.80 6.02 -18.72
C GLN A 89 9.97 5.39 -19.50
N ALA A 90 10.87 4.71 -18.82
CA ALA A 90 12.00 4.01 -19.43
C ALA A 90 11.66 2.59 -19.93
N GLY A 91 10.46 2.07 -19.65
CA GLY A 91 10.02 0.74 -20.07
C GLY A 91 10.42 -0.42 -19.13
N TYR A 92 10.99 -0.13 -17.95
CA TYR A 92 11.32 -1.14 -16.93
C TYR A 92 10.15 -1.52 -16.02
N ALA A 93 9.07 -0.78 -16.11
CA ALA A 93 7.81 -1.05 -15.44
C ALA A 93 6.64 -0.62 -16.34
N ASP A 94 5.44 -1.06 -16.03
CA ASP A 94 4.26 -0.79 -16.83
C ASP A 94 3.12 -0.23 -15.98
N TYR A 95 2.06 0.24 -16.63
CA TYR A 95 0.86 0.76 -16.01
C TYR A 95 -0.37 -0.01 -16.46
N ILE A 96 -1.16 -0.46 -15.53
CA ILE A 96 -2.48 -1.06 -15.79
C ILE A 96 -3.54 0.04 -15.61
N PRO A 97 -4.09 0.60 -16.71
CA PRO A 97 -5.14 1.61 -16.61
C PRO A 97 -6.43 0.99 -16.11
N ILE A 98 -6.77 1.29 -14.86
CA ILE A 98 -7.95 0.74 -14.17
C ILE A 98 -8.47 1.77 -13.16
N PHE A 99 -9.77 1.80 -12.94
CA PHE A 99 -10.34 2.55 -11.82
C PHE A 99 -10.01 1.85 -10.49
N LEU A 100 -9.69 2.60 -9.45
CA LEU A 100 -9.38 2.04 -8.15
C LEU A 100 -10.50 1.13 -7.63
N SER A 101 -11.76 1.52 -7.83
CA SER A 101 -12.94 0.71 -7.48
C SER A 101 -13.02 -0.65 -8.19
N GLU A 102 -12.23 -0.88 -9.22
CA GLU A 102 -12.22 -2.12 -10.00
C GLU A 102 -11.00 -3.00 -9.72
N THR A 103 -9.98 -2.50 -9.02
CA THR A 103 -8.76 -3.26 -8.73
C THR A 103 -9.04 -4.54 -7.95
N GLN A 104 -9.96 -4.50 -6.99
CA GLN A 104 -10.37 -5.69 -6.24
C GLN A 104 -11.06 -6.73 -7.13
N LYS A 105 -11.89 -6.28 -8.10
CA LYS A 105 -12.54 -7.17 -9.06
C LYS A 105 -11.55 -7.87 -9.97
N LEU A 106 -10.45 -7.17 -10.32
CA LEU A 106 -9.40 -7.71 -11.15
C LEU A 106 -8.77 -8.97 -10.53
N TYR A 107 -8.48 -8.93 -9.22
CA TYR A 107 -8.02 -10.10 -8.48
C TYR A 107 -9.10 -11.17 -8.31
N ARG A 108 -10.28 -10.80 -7.78
CA ARG A 108 -11.36 -11.76 -7.50
C ARG A 108 -11.90 -12.49 -8.73
N SER A 109 -11.83 -11.87 -9.90
CA SER A 109 -12.21 -12.51 -11.18
C SER A 109 -11.13 -13.45 -11.71
N GLY A 110 -9.91 -13.39 -11.19
CA GLY A 110 -8.75 -14.13 -11.71
C GLY A 110 -8.18 -13.55 -13.00
N ALA A 111 -8.67 -12.39 -13.47
CA ALA A 111 -8.11 -11.73 -14.65
C ALA A 111 -6.66 -11.27 -14.43
N LEU A 112 -6.31 -10.92 -13.18
CA LEU A 112 -4.94 -10.74 -12.74
C LEU A 112 -4.66 -11.77 -11.63
N PRO A 113 -3.70 -12.68 -11.84
CA PRO A 113 -3.30 -13.62 -10.79
C PRO A 113 -2.69 -12.91 -9.58
N CYS A 114 -2.83 -13.52 -8.40
CA CYS A 114 -2.09 -13.16 -7.20
C CYS A 114 -1.58 -14.44 -6.54
N ASP A 115 -0.30 -14.73 -6.68
CA ASP A 115 0.28 -15.93 -6.08
C ASP A 115 0.74 -15.67 -4.65
N VAL A 116 1.30 -14.50 -4.40
CA VAL A 116 1.81 -14.10 -3.09
C VAL A 116 1.35 -12.70 -2.75
N ALA A 117 0.72 -12.53 -1.58
CA ALA A 117 0.46 -11.23 -1.00
C ALA A 117 1.50 -10.92 0.09
N MET A 118 2.29 -9.88 -0.11
CA MET A 118 3.23 -9.36 0.87
C MET A 118 2.65 -8.09 1.48
N ILE A 119 2.30 -8.15 2.74
CA ILE A 119 1.55 -7.09 3.42
C ILE A 119 2.26 -6.61 4.68
N GLN A 120 1.90 -5.43 5.15
CA GLN A 120 2.28 -4.93 6.47
C GLN A 120 1.02 -4.70 7.31
N VAL A 121 1.05 -5.13 8.56
CA VAL A 121 -0.11 -5.15 9.46
C VAL A 121 0.25 -4.67 10.86
N SER A 122 -0.75 -4.25 11.61
CA SER A 122 -0.62 -3.91 13.02
C SER A 122 -0.25 -5.14 13.88
N THR A 123 0.14 -4.90 15.13
CA THR A 123 0.23 -5.97 16.13
C THR A 123 -1.13 -6.66 16.33
N PRO A 124 -1.14 -7.98 16.59
CA PRO A 124 -2.37 -8.73 16.84
C PRO A 124 -3.11 -8.24 18.09
N ASP A 125 -4.43 -8.32 18.03
CA ASP A 125 -5.26 -8.10 19.21
C ASP A 125 -5.52 -9.40 19.98
N LYS A 126 -6.20 -9.26 21.15
CA LYS A 126 -6.57 -10.39 22.00
C LYS A 126 -7.57 -11.36 21.34
N HIS A 127 -8.20 -10.98 20.26
CA HIS A 127 -9.16 -11.79 19.52
C HIS A 127 -8.56 -12.48 18.30
N GLY A 128 -7.26 -12.28 18.04
CA GLY A 128 -6.54 -12.88 16.92
C GLY A 128 -6.77 -12.16 15.59
N TYR A 129 -6.96 -10.84 15.63
CA TYR A 129 -7.06 -9.98 14.46
C TYR A 129 -5.89 -9.01 14.37
N VAL A 130 -5.48 -8.71 13.17
CA VAL A 130 -4.56 -7.61 12.82
C VAL A 130 -5.28 -6.62 11.93
N SER A 131 -4.76 -5.40 11.83
CA SER A 131 -5.27 -4.37 10.92
C SER A 131 -4.31 -4.15 9.77
N LEU A 132 -4.86 -3.96 8.56
CA LEU A 132 -4.12 -3.51 7.38
C LEU A 132 -3.62 -2.06 7.50
N GLY A 133 -4.11 -1.33 8.52
CA GLY A 133 -3.62 -0.02 8.89
C GLY A 133 -3.95 1.08 7.90
N THR A 134 -2.93 1.62 7.25
CA THR A 134 -3.03 2.81 6.40
C THR A 134 -3.51 2.53 4.98
N SER A 135 -3.55 1.26 4.53
CA SER A 135 -3.88 0.93 3.14
C SER A 135 -4.65 -0.39 3.06
N VAL A 136 -5.93 -0.30 2.74
CA VAL A 136 -6.82 -1.45 2.54
C VAL A 136 -6.98 -1.75 1.05
N ASP A 137 -7.26 -0.76 0.25
CA ASP A 137 -7.32 -0.71 -1.22
C ASP A 137 -7.59 -2.07 -1.91
N ALA A 138 -6.67 -2.54 -2.75
CA ALA A 138 -6.71 -3.86 -3.39
C ALA A 138 -6.17 -4.98 -2.48
N THR A 139 -5.58 -4.63 -1.32
CA THR A 139 -4.84 -5.56 -0.46
C THR A 139 -5.74 -6.66 0.10
N LEU A 140 -6.98 -6.34 0.52
CA LEU A 140 -7.90 -7.36 1.01
C LEU A 140 -8.22 -8.41 -0.06
N ALA A 141 -8.50 -7.98 -1.30
CA ALA A 141 -8.77 -8.90 -2.40
C ALA A 141 -7.52 -9.72 -2.78
N ALA A 142 -6.34 -9.13 -2.71
CA ALA A 142 -5.09 -9.85 -2.91
C ALA A 142 -4.88 -10.95 -1.87
N ILE A 143 -5.14 -10.67 -0.58
CA ILE A 143 -5.08 -11.66 0.52
C ILE A 143 -6.07 -12.80 0.28
N GLU A 144 -7.31 -12.49 -0.13
CA GLU A 144 -8.34 -13.49 -0.39
C GLU A 144 -8.00 -14.43 -1.57
N CYS A 145 -7.26 -13.92 -2.56
CA CYS A 145 -6.95 -14.65 -3.79
C CYS A 145 -5.56 -15.29 -3.78
N ALA A 146 -4.65 -14.83 -2.93
CA ALA A 146 -3.28 -15.30 -2.90
C ALA A 146 -3.16 -16.76 -2.45
N ARG A 147 -2.23 -17.49 -3.07
CA ARG A 147 -1.82 -18.82 -2.62
C ARG A 147 -1.07 -18.76 -1.29
N VAL A 148 -0.32 -17.69 -1.04
CA VAL A 148 0.47 -17.47 0.18
C VAL A 148 0.39 -16.02 0.59
N VAL A 149 0.16 -15.77 1.88
CA VAL A 149 0.15 -14.45 2.50
C VAL A 149 1.32 -14.32 3.48
N ILE A 150 2.19 -13.35 3.25
CA ILE A 150 3.33 -13.02 4.13
C ILE A 150 3.05 -11.66 4.75
N ALA A 151 2.99 -11.58 6.07
CA ALA A 151 2.73 -10.33 6.78
C ALA A 151 3.92 -9.86 7.61
N VAL A 152 4.31 -8.62 7.42
CA VAL A 152 5.17 -7.89 8.35
C VAL A 152 4.28 -7.36 9.48
N VAL A 153 4.54 -7.80 10.70
CA VAL A 153 3.87 -7.29 11.90
C VAL A 153 4.68 -6.12 12.44
N ASN A 154 4.09 -4.92 12.43
CA ASN A 154 4.76 -3.70 12.83
C ASN A 154 3.90 -2.90 13.82
N LYS A 155 4.46 -2.58 14.98
CA LYS A 155 3.76 -1.82 16.04
C LYS A 155 3.41 -0.37 15.67
N HIS A 156 4.08 0.18 14.63
CA HIS A 156 3.81 1.53 14.15
C HIS A 156 2.64 1.60 13.18
N VAL A 157 2.13 0.45 12.69
CA VAL A 157 0.92 0.42 11.86
C VAL A 157 -0.29 0.76 12.72
N PRO A 158 -1.04 1.83 12.40
CA PRO A 158 -2.23 2.21 13.15
C PRO A 158 -3.33 1.18 12.97
N ARG A 159 -4.22 1.11 13.95
CA ARG A 159 -5.37 0.20 13.87
C ARG A 159 -6.55 0.94 13.24
N SER A 160 -6.89 0.57 12.02
CA SER A 160 -8.12 0.94 11.33
C SER A 160 -9.15 -0.20 11.41
N TRP A 161 -10.43 0.10 11.19
CA TRP A 161 -11.55 -0.80 11.40
C TRP A 161 -12.23 -1.17 10.08
N GLY A 162 -13.31 -1.96 10.15
CA GLY A 162 -14.02 -2.44 8.98
C GLY A 162 -13.20 -3.46 8.20
N ASP A 163 -13.15 -3.32 6.88
CA ASP A 163 -12.43 -4.23 5.97
C ASP A 163 -10.91 -4.26 6.18
N ALA A 164 -10.37 -3.35 6.99
CA ALA A 164 -8.97 -3.41 7.40
C ALA A 164 -8.67 -4.55 8.39
N MET A 165 -9.68 -5.09 9.06
CA MET A 165 -9.50 -6.11 10.09
C MET A 165 -9.50 -7.50 9.48
N ILE A 166 -8.35 -8.18 9.53
CA ILE A 166 -8.19 -9.56 9.04
C ILE A 166 -7.80 -10.51 10.15
N PRO A 167 -8.32 -11.74 10.17
CA PRO A 167 -7.93 -12.74 11.16
C PRO A 167 -6.53 -13.30 10.86
N LEU A 168 -5.78 -13.65 11.89
CA LEU A 168 -4.46 -14.27 11.77
C LEU A 168 -4.47 -15.54 10.91
N SER A 169 -5.63 -16.21 10.80
CA SER A 169 -5.76 -17.43 10.00
C SER A 169 -5.58 -17.22 8.49
N MET A 170 -5.71 -15.99 8.01
CA MET A 170 -5.46 -15.62 6.61
C MET A 170 -3.98 -15.40 6.29
N ILE A 171 -3.09 -15.49 7.28
CA ILE A 171 -1.66 -15.22 7.12
C ILE A 171 -0.87 -16.53 7.31
N ASP A 172 0.02 -16.82 6.37
CA ASP A 172 0.84 -18.04 6.38
C ASP A 172 2.19 -17.81 7.07
N TYR A 173 2.84 -16.68 6.81
CA TYR A 173 4.14 -16.32 7.37
C TYR A 173 4.09 -14.96 8.06
N PHE A 174 4.72 -14.90 9.23
CA PHE A 174 4.83 -13.67 10.02
C PHE A 174 6.29 -13.26 10.12
N VAL A 175 6.56 -12.01 9.79
CA VAL A 175 7.87 -11.35 9.94
C VAL A 175 7.68 -10.19 10.91
N GLU A 176 8.59 -10.01 11.86
CA GLU A 176 8.55 -8.85 12.77
C GLU A 176 9.45 -7.75 12.25
N ASP A 177 8.95 -6.53 12.22
CA ASP A 177 9.71 -5.33 11.91
C ASP A 177 9.16 -4.15 12.69
N ASP A 178 10.05 -3.34 13.26
CA ASP A 178 9.71 -2.17 14.06
C ASP A 178 10.10 -0.86 13.37
N ALA A 179 10.34 -0.88 12.06
CA ALA A 179 10.66 0.33 11.30
C ALA A 179 9.49 1.33 11.35
N VAL A 180 9.81 2.59 11.52
CA VAL A 180 8.81 3.68 11.44
C VAL A 180 8.27 3.72 10.02
N LEU A 181 6.97 3.93 9.88
CA LEU A 181 6.33 4.05 8.57
C LEU A 181 6.90 5.26 7.82
N GLU A 182 7.08 5.12 6.51
CA GLU A 182 7.52 6.24 5.67
C GLU A 182 6.46 7.34 5.68
N PRO A 183 6.80 8.56 6.08
CA PRO A 183 5.86 9.67 6.06
C PRO A 183 5.60 10.13 4.62
N ALA A 184 4.38 10.57 4.35
CA ALA A 184 4.11 11.32 3.15
C ALA A 184 4.70 12.73 3.27
N HIS A 185 5.45 13.17 2.26
CA HIS A 185 6.06 14.49 2.23
C HIS A 185 5.18 15.45 1.43
N PHE A 186 4.66 16.46 2.10
CA PHE A 186 3.93 17.55 1.47
C PHE A 186 4.77 18.83 1.51
N SER A 187 4.84 19.55 0.40
CA SER A 187 5.42 20.89 0.38
C SER A 187 4.43 21.90 0.94
N GLU A 188 4.94 22.96 1.54
CA GLU A 188 4.11 24.10 1.95
C GLU A 188 3.33 24.64 0.74
N PRO A 189 2.02 24.91 0.90
CA PRO A 189 1.21 25.45 -0.19
C PRO A 189 1.71 26.83 -0.64
N SER A 190 1.77 27.04 -1.95
CA SER A 190 2.04 28.35 -2.55
C SER A 190 0.91 29.34 -2.22
N GLU A 191 1.15 30.65 -2.42
CA GLU A 191 0.12 31.69 -2.22
C GLU A 191 -1.12 31.48 -3.12
N ILE A 192 -0.93 30.92 -4.32
CA ILE A 192 -2.04 30.58 -5.23
C ILE A 192 -2.87 29.43 -4.63
N GLU A 193 -2.22 28.39 -4.15
CA GLU A 193 -2.90 27.22 -3.54
C GLU A 193 -3.63 27.62 -2.25
N LYS A 194 -3.05 28.50 -1.44
CA LYS A 194 -3.72 29.08 -0.27
C LYS A 194 -4.96 29.88 -0.65
N ALA A 195 -4.88 30.71 -1.69
CA ALA A 195 -6.03 31.48 -2.18
C ALA A 195 -7.14 30.54 -2.70
N ILE A 196 -6.80 29.47 -3.41
CA ILE A 196 -7.76 28.44 -3.82
C ILE A 196 -8.38 27.80 -2.59
N GLY A 197 -7.57 27.44 -1.59
CA GLY A 197 -8.03 26.85 -0.31
C GLY A 197 -9.07 27.71 0.38
N ILE A 198 -8.84 29.01 0.50
CA ILE A 198 -9.78 29.97 1.09
C ILE A 198 -11.09 30.01 0.29
N ASN A 199 -11.02 30.12 -1.04
CA ASN A 199 -12.20 30.18 -1.88
C ASN A 199 -13.05 28.92 -1.78
N CYS A 200 -12.41 27.72 -1.76
CA CYS A 200 -13.11 26.45 -1.58
C CYS A 200 -13.75 26.35 -0.19
N ALA A 201 -13.02 26.70 0.86
CA ALA A 201 -13.51 26.65 2.23
C ALA A 201 -14.75 27.52 2.47
N ASN A 202 -14.82 28.68 1.79
CA ASN A 202 -15.99 29.56 1.84
C ASN A 202 -17.27 28.97 1.23
N LEU A 203 -17.17 27.89 0.47
CA LEU A 203 -18.33 27.16 -0.09
C LEU A 203 -18.78 26.00 0.79
N ILE A 204 -18.04 25.69 1.85
CA ILE A 204 -18.34 24.57 2.74
C ILE A 204 -19.15 25.08 3.92
N GLU A 205 -20.28 24.44 4.16
CA GLU A 205 -21.18 24.77 5.29
C GLU A 205 -20.88 23.88 6.50
N ASP A 206 -21.23 24.35 7.70
CA ASP A 206 -21.23 23.51 8.89
C ASP A 206 -22.11 22.26 8.67
N GLY A 207 -21.68 21.10 9.12
CA GLY A 207 -22.39 19.84 8.93
C GLY A 207 -22.20 19.20 7.55
N ALA A 208 -21.42 19.80 6.64
CA ALA A 208 -21.12 19.19 5.34
C ALA A 208 -20.32 17.89 5.49
N THR A 209 -20.50 16.96 4.54
CA THR A 209 -19.66 15.77 4.41
C THR A 209 -18.67 15.95 3.26
N LEU A 210 -17.39 15.78 3.54
CA LEU A 210 -16.30 16.07 2.62
C LEU A 210 -15.80 14.79 1.96
N GLN A 211 -15.59 14.85 0.65
CA GLN A 211 -14.68 13.97 -0.08
C GLN A 211 -13.46 14.80 -0.46
N MET A 212 -12.28 14.28 -0.16
CA MET A 212 -11.04 15.03 -0.32
C MET A 212 -10.05 14.26 -1.18
N GLY A 213 -9.31 14.99 -2.00
CA GLY A 213 -8.11 14.48 -2.63
C GLY A 213 -6.89 14.63 -1.72
N ILE A 214 -5.74 14.25 -2.25
CA ILE A 214 -4.43 14.43 -1.62
C ILE A 214 -3.62 15.47 -2.41
N GLY A 215 -2.69 16.14 -1.74
CA GLY A 215 -1.77 17.11 -2.34
C GLY A 215 -1.99 18.54 -1.86
N ALA A 216 -1.27 19.50 -2.44
CA ALA A 216 -1.17 20.86 -1.93
C ALA A 216 -2.51 21.61 -1.86
N ILE A 217 -3.36 21.48 -2.87
CA ILE A 217 -4.66 22.18 -2.90
C ILE A 217 -5.63 21.60 -1.85
N PRO A 218 -5.90 20.28 -1.79
CA PRO A 218 -6.72 19.69 -0.73
C PRO A 218 -6.21 20.03 0.68
N ASN A 219 -4.92 19.98 0.91
CA ASN A 219 -4.33 20.36 2.19
C ASN A 219 -4.54 21.84 2.52
N ALA A 220 -4.43 22.73 1.51
CA ALA A 220 -4.70 24.16 1.68
C ALA A 220 -6.19 24.42 2.02
N VAL A 221 -7.12 23.64 1.47
CA VAL A 221 -8.56 23.71 1.85
C VAL A 221 -8.74 23.28 3.29
N LEU A 222 -8.21 22.12 3.68
CA LEU A 222 -8.31 21.58 5.04
C LEU A 222 -7.81 22.56 6.10
N ALA A 223 -6.68 23.22 5.82
CA ALA A 223 -6.09 24.21 6.72
C ALA A 223 -7.04 25.40 7.01
N GLN A 224 -8.03 25.66 6.15
CA GLN A 224 -9.03 26.72 6.34
C GLN A 224 -10.28 26.26 7.13
N LEU A 225 -10.46 24.95 7.35
CA LEU A 225 -11.69 24.41 7.94
C LEU A 225 -11.70 24.38 9.47
N GLY A 226 -10.66 24.88 10.13
CA GLY A 226 -10.51 24.80 11.60
C GLY A 226 -11.65 25.42 12.41
N ASN A 227 -12.45 26.33 11.83
CA ASN A 227 -13.60 26.95 12.47
C ASN A 227 -14.96 26.31 12.13
N HIS A 228 -14.99 25.38 11.17
CA HIS A 228 -16.21 24.67 10.77
C HIS A 228 -16.60 23.67 11.84
N LYS A 229 -17.91 23.38 11.94
CA LYS A 229 -18.50 22.50 12.96
C LYS A 229 -19.20 21.30 12.32
N ASN A 230 -19.10 20.16 13.01
CA ASN A 230 -19.85 18.95 12.65
C ASN A 230 -19.57 18.44 11.22
N LEU A 231 -18.37 18.66 10.70
CA LEU A 231 -17.99 18.13 9.38
C LEU A 231 -17.91 16.60 9.43
N GLY A 232 -18.46 15.95 8.40
CA GLY A 232 -18.31 14.52 8.15
C GLY A 232 -17.20 14.29 7.11
N ILE A 233 -16.58 13.12 7.14
CA ILE A 233 -15.58 12.69 6.16
C ILE A 233 -16.05 11.39 5.50
N HIS A 234 -16.15 11.40 4.18
CA HIS A 234 -16.41 10.21 3.37
C HIS A 234 -15.51 10.28 2.13
N THR A 235 -14.33 9.73 2.24
CA THR A 235 -13.29 9.86 1.21
C THR A 235 -12.49 8.56 1.09
N GLU A 236 -11.91 8.35 -0.07
CA GLU A 236 -10.99 7.23 -0.33
C GLU A 236 -9.67 7.43 0.40
N MET A 237 -9.08 8.60 0.24
CA MET A 237 -7.80 8.95 0.84
C MET A 237 -7.97 10.03 1.90
N PHE A 238 -7.19 9.91 2.96
CA PHE A 238 -7.13 10.89 4.03
C PHE A 238 -5.65 11.19 4.31
N ALA A 239 -5.28 12.44 4.29
CA ALA A 239 -3.94 12.93 4.63
C ALA A 239 -4.01 13.86 5.84
N ASP A 240 -2.90 13.98 6.56
CA ASP A 240 -2.72 14.89 7.70
C ASP A 240 -2.77 16.35 7.28
#